data_7c63631f07253f102a58e92fa723681c
#
_entry.id   7c63631f07253f102a58e92fa723681c
#
_cell.length_a   1.000
_cell.length_b   1.000
_cell.length_c   1.000
_cell.angle_alpha   90.00
_cell.angle_beta   90.00
_cell.angle_gamma   90.00
#
_symmetry.space_group_name_H-M   'P 1'
#
loop_
_entity.id
_entity.type
_entity.pdbx_description
1 polymer ?
#
loop_
_entity_poly.entity_id
_entity_poly.type
_entity_poly.pdbx_seq_one_letter_code
_entity_poly.pdbx_strand_id
1 'polypeptide(L)'
;MRIFTKRALRGWWSGGLGLMALSFVVVVGCSTKTNNAYYRFYHAFTSYFNYYFNAEEAYKAGVKQATRAMQYDYTRPLPFCIAGLPDAALNTGGEMDRVQTKCATLIKAHSITVKPARGKEALTAKEKAFYAQNEFNIYARRAWLLIGKSRLWAGEFGQARQAIDFAMTQFAGLAEGWEAQIWKARIEMLEGQTLDAKDRLASLAVAPYRPKGKFYTYLLESIW
;
A
#
# COMPACT_ATOMS: atom_id res chain seq x y z
N MET A 1 51.78 -46.20 -15.56
CA MET A 1 50.73 -46.02 -16.55
C MET A 1 49.44 -45.64 -15.77
N ARG A 2 49.12 -44.33 -15.61
CA ARG A 2 47.98 -43.84 -14.80
C ARG A 2 46.88 -43.54 -15.77
N ILE A 3 45.78 -44.25 -15.64
CA ILE A 3 44.53 -43.97 -16.34
C ILE A 3 43.79 -42.92 -15.54
N PHE A 4 43.89 -41.66 -15.93
CA PHE A 4 43.06 -40.58 -15.36
C PHE A 4 41.65 -40.67 -15.95
N THR A 5 40.68 -40.95 -15.10
CA THR A 5 39.29 -41.14 -15.45
C THR A 5 38.64 -39.85 -15.91
N LYS A 6 38.12 -39.79 -17.12
CA LYS A 6 37.35 -38.68 -17.75
C LYS A 6 36.00 -38.42 -17.10
N ARG A 7 35.71 -38.94 -15.90
CA ARG A 7 34.42 -38.78 -15.22
C ARG A 7 34.31 -37.51 -14.39
N ALA A 8 35.40 -36.88 -13.96
CA ALA A 8 35.38 -35.71 -13.09
C ALA A 8 34.99 -34.39 -13.78
N LEU A 9 35.13 -34.31 -15.11
CA LEU A 9 34.85 -33.06 -15.85
C LEU A 9 33.37 -32.90 -16.27
N ARG A 10 32.57 -33.98 -16.26
CA ARG A 10 31.14 -33.90 -16.63
C ARG A 10 30.23 -33.29 -15.55
N GLY A 11 30.61 -33.38 -14.29
CA GLY A 11 29.83 -32.83 -13.15
C GLY A 11 29.97 -31.34 -12.98
N TRP A 12 31.06 -30.74 -13.43
CA TRP A 12 31.28 -29.28 -13.25
C TRP A 12 30.56 -28.43 -14.29
N TRP A 13 30.35 -28.98 -15.49
CA TRP A 13 29.61 -28.28 -16.55
C TRP A 13 28.08 -28.22 -16.26
N SER A 14 27.53 -29.25 -15.63
CA SER A 14 26.10 -29.28 -15.28
C SER A 14 25.78 -28.33 -14.12
N GLY A 15 26.70 -28.14 -13.16
CA GLY A 15 26.55 -27.17 -12.08
C GLY A 15 26.63 -25.71 -12.56
N GLY A 16 27.55 -25.43 -13.47
CA GLY A 16 27.72 -24.10 -14.07
C GLY A 16 26.53 -23.67 -14.92
N LEU A 17 25.98 -24.58 -15.72
CA LEU A 17 24.79 -24.35 -16.53
C LEU A 17 23.53 -24.12 -15.66
N GLY A 18 23.40 -24.86 -14.55
CA GLY A 18 22.30 -24.67 -13.59
C GLY A 18 22.35 -23.30 -12.88
N LEU A 19 23.55 -22.87 -12.45
CA LEU A 19 23.74 -21.54 -11.84
C LEU A 19 23.51 -20.40 -12.84
N MET A 20 23.94 -20.58 -14.09
CA MET A 20 23.75 -19.60 -15.16
C MET A 20 22.27 -19.49 -15.57
N ALA A 21 21.54 -20.61 -15.62
CA ALA A 21 20.10 -20.63 -15.85
C ALA A 21 19.33 -19.99 -14.69
N LEU A 22 19.75 -20.23 -13.45
CA LEU A 22 19.12 -19.60 -12.27
C LEU A 22 19.35 -18.09 -12.23
N SER A 23 20.54 -17.60 -12.60
CA SER A 23 20.82 -16.17 -12.70
C SER A 23 20.03 -15.47 -13.81
N PHE A 24 19.76 -16.17 -14.92
CA PHE A 24 18.97 -15.63 -16.03
C PHE A 24 17.48 -15.44 -15.66
N VAL A 25 16.92 -16.34 -14.84
CA VAL A 25 15.54 -16.24 -14.33
C VAL A 25 15.34 -15.00 -13.45
N VAL A 26 16.34 -14.60 -12.68
CA VAL A 26 16.29 -13.43 -11.79
C VAL A 26 16.28 -12.11 -12.57
N VAL A 27 16.97 -12.05 -13.71
CA VAL A 27 17.07 -10.82 -14.52
C VAL A 27 15.78 -10.53 -15.31
N VAL A 28 15.04 -11.57 -15.71
CA VAL A 28 13.78 -11.43 -16.47
C VAL A 28 12.61 -10.92 -15.58
N GLY A 29 12.72 -11.04 -14.24
CA GLY A 29 11.67 -10.69 -13.29
C GLY A 29 11.43 -9.19 -13.06
N CYS A 30 12.25 -8.30 -13.61
CA CYS A 30 12.23 -6.86 -13.27
C CYS A 30 11.33 -5.98 -14.16
N SER A 31 10.52 -6.53 -15.08
CA SER A 31 9.72 -5.72 -15.99
C SER A 31 8.33 -5.41 -15.43
N THR A 32 8.06 -4.13 -15.13
CA THR A 32 6.72 -3.62 -14.81
C THR A 32 5.86 -3.39 -16.06
N LYS A 33 6.44 -3.51 -17.25
CA LYS A 33 5.75 -3.33 -18.55
C LYS A 33 4.96 -4.56 -19.00
N THR A 34 5.11 -5.70 -18.30
CA THR A 34 4.41 -6.95 -18.60
C THR A 34 3.52 -7.31 -17.42
N ASN A 35 2.23 -7.58 -17.69
CA ASN A 35 1.27 -7.94 -16.66
C ASN A 35 0.78 -9.38 -16.87
N ASN A 36 1.41 -10.33 -16.22
CA ASN A 36 0.97 -11.71 -16.10
C ASN A 36 1.03 -12.17 -14.61
N ALA A 37 0.57 -13.38 -14.33
CA ALA A 37 0.52 -13.90 -12.95
C ALA A 37 1.90 -13.94 -12.28
N TYR A 38 2.94 -14.32 -13.03
CA TYR A 38 4.31 -14.42 -12.53
C TYR A 38 4.86 -13.04 -12.14
N TYR A 39 4.75 -12.02 -13.02
CA TYR A 39 5.23 -10.67 -12.72
C TYR A 39 4.45 -10.04 -11.56
N ARG A 40 3.12 -10.22 -11.50
CA ARG A 40 2.32 -9.76 -10.34
C ARG A 40 2.79 -10.38 -9.04
N PHE A 41 3.04 -11.69 -9.02
CA PHE A 41 3.57 -12.38 -7.84
C PHE A 41 4.95 -11.84 -7.45
N TYR A 42 5.89 -11.78 -8.40
CA TYR A 42 7.24 -11.29 -8.17
C TYR A 42 7.26 -9.88 -7.60
N HIS A 43 6.54 -8.95 -8.25
CA HIS A 43 6.48 -7.56 -7.80
C HIS A 43 5.75 -7.43 -6.46
N ALA A 44 4.68 -8.17 -6.21
CA ALA A 44 4.00 -8.16 -4.92
C ALA A 44 4.91 -8.70 -3.80
N PHE A 45 5.59 -9.83 -4.02
CA PHE A 45 6.51 -10.41 -3.05
C PHE A 45 7.67 -9.46 -2.71
N THR A 46 8.35 -8.94 -3.73
CA THR A 46 9.47 -8.02 -3.55
C THR A 46 9.02 -6.70 -2.90
N SER A 47 7.86 -6.17 -3.29
CA SER A 47 7.28 -4.98 -2.69
C SER A 47 7.03 -5.14 -1.20
N TYR A 48 6.47 -6.29 -0.80
CA TYR A 48 6.17 -6.56 0.60
C TYR A 48 7.43 -6.60 1.46
N PHE A 49 8.36 -7.49 1.14
CA PHE A 49 9.51 -7.76 2.01
C PHE A 49 10.55 -6.63 2.01
N ASN A 50 10.79 -5.98 0.88
CA ASN A 50 11.85 -4.98 0.79
C ASN A 50 11.39 -3.57 1.19
N TYR A 51 10.09 -3.25 1.01
CA TYR A 51 9.62 -1.88 1.16
C TYR A 51 8.41 -1.76 2.09
N TYR A 52 7.30 -2.45 1.79
CA TYR A 52 6.02 -2.22 2.44
C TYR A 52 6.05 -2.59 3.93
N PHE A 53 6.60 -3.75 4.28
CA PHE A 53 6.74 -4.18 5.67
C PHE A 53 7.50 -3.14 6.49
N ASN A 54 8.65 -2.68 5.99
CA ASN A 54 9.45 -1.66 6.67
C ASN A 54 8.74 -0.30 6.78
N ALA A 55 7.95 0.07 5.76
CA ALA A 55 7.15 1.29 5.79
C ALA A 55 6.01 1.17 6.83
N GLU A 56 5.35 0.02 6.90
CA GLU A 56 4.28 -0.23 7.87
C GLU A 56 4.80 -0.23 9.31
N GLU A 57 5.97 -0.81 9.57
CA GLU A 57 6.61 -0.78 10.89
C GLU A 57 7.05 0.64 11.28
N ALA A 58 7.61 1.42 10.34
CA ALA A 58 7.91 2.83 10.55
C ALA A 58 6.64 3.64 10.87
N TYR A 59 5.54 3.41 10.13
CA TYR A 59 4.26 4.05 10.40
C TYR A 59 3.76 3.75 11.81
N LYS A 60 3.76 2.48 12.22
CA LYS A 60 3.36 2.06 13.58
C LYS A 60 4.24 2.70 14.64
N ALA A 61 5.56 2.75 14.41
CA ALA A 61 6.51 3.37 15.33
C ALA A 61 6.24 4.88 15.49
N GLY A 62 6.06 5.62 14.40
CA GLY A 62 5.75 7.05 14.43
C GLY A 62 4.41 7.34 15.10
N VAL A 63 3.36 6.59 14.77
CA VAL A 63 2.05 6.69 15.44
C VAL A 63 2.18 6.45 16.94
N LYS A 64 2.91 5.41 17.35
CA LYS A 64 3.12 5.10 18.76
C LYS A 64 3.89 6.20 19.50
N GLN A 65 4.91 6.78 18.88
CA GLN A 65 5.67 7.90 19.44
C GLN A 65 4.78 9.12 19.63
N ALA A 66 4.07 9.53 18.57
CA ALA A 66 3.15 10.65 18.61
C ALA A 66 2.07 10.46 19.67
N THR A 67 1.42 9.28 19.73
CA THR A 67 0.38 8.98 20.71
C THR A 67 0.89 9.04 22.15
N ARG A 68 2.12 8.58 22.41
CA ARG A 68 2.71 8.61 23.74
C ARG A 68 3.14 9.99 24.20
N ALA A 69 3.50 10.86 23.25
CA ALA A 69 3.92 12.23 23.54
C ALA A 69 2.73 13.19 23.75
N MET A 70 1.52 12.78 23.33
CA MET A 70 0.32 13.62 23.49
C MET A 70 0.00 13.87 24.94
N GLN A 71 -0.17 15.16 25.27
CA GLN A 71 -0.69 15.61 26.54
C GLN A 71 -2.14 16.09 26.33
N TYR A 72 -3.08 15.49 27.07
CA TYR A 72 -4.49 15.80 26.92
C TYR A 72 -4.92 16.82 27.99
N ASP A 73 -5.55 17.91 27.55
CA ASP A 73 -6.24 18.84 28.42
C ASP A 73 -7.68 18.36 28.62
N TYR A 74 -7.93 17.70 29.73
CA TYR A 74 -9.25 17.16 30.08
C TYR A 74 -10.28 18.24 30.48
N THR A 75 -9.89 19.52 30.49
CA THR A 75 -10.83 20.65 30.71
C THR A 75 -11.54 21.05 29.43
N ARG A 76 -11.13 20.51 28.28
CA ARG A 76 -11.68 20.75 26.95
C ARG A 76 -12.18 19.46 26.32
N PRO A 77 -13.11 19.54 25.32
CA PRO A 77 -13.46 18.38 24.53
C PRO A 77 -12.21 17.76 23.90
N LEU A 78 -12.04 16.46 24.09
CA LEU A 78 -10.90 15.74 23.51
C LEU A 78 -11.01 15.67 21.99
N PRO A 79 -9.90 15.75 21.25
CA PRO A 79 -9.93 15.59 19.81
C PRO A 79 -10.33 14.15 19.45
N PHE A 80 -11.24 14.00 18.49
CA PHE A 80 -11.67 12.69 17.99
C PHE A 80 -10.54 11.97 17.23
N CYS A 81 -9.59 12.70 16.68
CA CYS A 81 -8.41 12.17 15.97
C CYS A 81 -7.20 13.04 16.29
N ILE A 82 -6.11 12.42 16.68
CA ILE A 82 -4.86 13.15 16.99
C ILE A 82 -3.95 13.28 15.77
N ALA A 83 -4.18 12.49 14.70
CA ALA A 83 -3.42 12.60 13.46
C ALA A 83 -3.57 14.02 12.88
N GLY A 84 -2.45 14.65 12.55
CA GLY A 84 -2.43 16.01 12.01
C GLY A 84 -2.46 17.13 13.04
N LEU A 85 -2.65 16.83 14.33
CA LEU A 85 -2.49 17.85 15.37
C LEU A 85 -1.00 18.25 15.46
N PRO A 86 -0.69 19.55 15.72
CA PRO A 86 0.70 20.03 15.77
C PRO A 86 1.58 19.20 16.72
N ASP A 87 1.11 18.92 17.92
CA ASP A 87 1.86 18.14 18.91
C ASP A 87 2.12 16.70 18.46
N ALA A 88 1.15 16.07 17.78
CA ALA A 88 1.33 14.75 17.21
C ALA A 88 2.33 14.77 16.06
N ALA A 89 2.23 15.75 15.17
CA ALA A 89 3.10 15.89 14.01
C ALA A 89 4.59 16.07 14.40
N LEU A 90 4.85 16.91 15.41
CA LEU A 90 6.21 17.13 15.93
C LEU A 90 6.83 15.88 16.57
N ASN A 91 6.00 14.95 17.05
CA ASN A 91 6.45 13.79 17.81
C ASN A 91 6.44 12.48 17.01
N THR A 92 6.45 12.53 15.67
CA THR A 92 6.54 11.33 14.82
C THR A 92 7.98 10.79 14.67
N GLY A 93 8.99 11.53 15.15
CA GLY A 93 10.39 11.10 15.17
C GLY A 93 11.03 10.88 13.80
N GLY A 94 10.51 11.53 12.75
CA GLY A 94 10.98 11.35 11.36
C GLY A 94 10.52 10.02 10.71
N GLU A 95 9.76 9.19 11.44
CA GLU A 95 9.30 7.92 10.91
C GLU A 95 8.31 8.09 9.74
N MET A 96 7.55 9.21 9.71
CA MET A 96 6.62 9.50 8.62
C MET A 96 7.36 9.78 7.31
N ASP A 97 8.50 10.47 7.33
CA ASP A 97 9.35 10.69 6.16
C ASP A 97 9.92 9.36 5.64
N ARG A 98 10.31 8.48 6.55
CA ARG A 98 10.77 7.13 6.22
C ARG A 98 9.67 6.32 5.52
N VAL A 99 8.42 6.39 6.00
CA VAL A 99 7.27 5.78 5.33
C VAL A 99 7.13 6.30 3.92
N GLN A 100 7.10 7.62 3.74
CA GLN A 100 6.94 8.27 2.43
C GLN A 100 8.03 7.83 1.46
N THR A 101 9.29 7.85 1.89
CA THR A 101 10.43 7.44 1.07
C THR A 101 10.36 5.98 0.64
N LYS A 102 10.03 5.06 1.57
CA LYS A 102 9.90 3.63 1.27
C LYS A 102 8.74 3.35 0.32
N CYS A 103 7.58 3.96 0.56
CA CYS A 103 6.40 3.82 -0.28
C CYS A 103 6.61 4.41 -1.68
N ALA A 104 7.23 5.59 -1.79
CA ALA A 104 7.54 6.20 -3.09
C ALA A 104 8.51 5.33 -3.92
N THR A 105 9.53 4.75 -3.27
CA THR A 105 10.47 3.83 -3.91
C THR A 105 9.75 2.56 -4.39
N LEU A 106 8.86 1.99 -3.56
CA LEU A 106 8.03 0.84 -3.92
C LEU A 106 7.20 1.12 -5.18
N ILE A 107 6.46 2.23 -5.18
CA ILE A 107 5.59 2.62 -6.29
C ILE A 107 6.42 2.79 -7.56
N LYS A 108 7.54 3.53 -7.49
CA LYS A 108 8.43 3.76 -8.64
C LYS A 108 8.97 2.46 -9.23
N ALA A 109 9.35 1.48 -8.38
CA ALA A 109 10.03 0.28 -8.82
C ALA A 109 9.08 -0.88 -9.17
N HIS A 110 7.88 -0.93 -8.57
CA HIS A 110 7.05 -2.13 -8.60
C HIS A 110 5.58 -1.90 -8.97
N SER A 111 5.17 -0.69 -9.36
CA SER A 111 3.83 -0.41 -9.86
C SER A 111 3.59 -1.11 -11.19
N ILE A 112 2.46 -1.78 -11.36
CA ILE A 112 2.03 -2.46 -12.58
C ILE A 112 0.71 -1.86 -13.04
N THR A 113 0.78 -0.88 -13.93
CA THR A 113 -0.40 -0.19 -14.49
C THR A 113 -0.82 -0.73 -15.85
N VAL A 114 0.02 -1.52 -16.48
CA VAL A 114 -0.28 -2.14 -17.78
C VAL A 114 -1.39 -3.16 -17.61
N LYS A 115 -2.42 -3.09 -18.46
CA LYS A 115 -3.53 -4.07 -18.45
C LYS A 115 -3.01 -5.46 -18.86
N PRO A 116 -3.45 -6.54 -18.19
CA PRO A 116 -3.09 -7.89 -18.60
C PRO A 116 -3.69 -8.23 -19.96
N ALA A 117 -3.04 -9.14 -20.69
CA ALA A 117 -3.55 -9.66 -21.95
C ALA A 117 -4.92 -10.31 -21.71
N ARG A 118 -5.86 -10.03 -22.63
CA ARG A 118 -7.24 -10.51 -22.54
C ARG A 118 -7.48 -11.61 -23.57
N GLY A 119 -8.10 -12.71 -23.15
CA GLY A 119 -8.64 -13.72 -24.04
C GLY A 119 -9.89 -13.22 -24.80
N LYS A 120 -10.34 -13.98 -25.79
CA LYS A 120 -11.54 -13.68 -26.59
C LYS A 120 -12.86 -14.04 -25.90
N GLU A 121 -12.80 -14.77 -24.80
CA GLU A 121 -13.96 -15.30 -24.07
C GLU A 121 -14.73 -14.20 -23.31
N ALA A 122 -16.03 -14.48 -23.06
CA ALA A 122 -16.86 -13.61 -22.25
C ALA A 122 -16.38 -13.60 -20.78
N LEU A 123 -16.17 -12.42 -20.22
CA LEU A 123 -15.66 -12.26 -18.86
C LEU A 123 -16.77 -12.45 -17.82
N THR A 124 -16.45 -13.18 -16.76
CA THR A 124 -17.23 -13.22 -15.51
C THR A 124 -17.23 -11.84 -14.83
N ALA A 125 -18.16 -11.60 -13.92
CA ALA A 125 -18.20 -10.34 -13.14
C ALA A 125 -16.88 -10.09 -12.36
N LYS A 126 -16.26 -11.14 -11.81
CA LYS A 126 -14.98 -11.07 -11.10
C LYS A 126 -13.84 -10.68 -12.03
N GLU A 127 -13.80 -11.24 -13.22
CA GLU A 127 -12.77 -10.90 -14.22
C GLU A 127 -12.96 -9.47 -14.74
N LYS A 128 -14.21 -9.03 -14.99
CA LYS A 128 -14.49 -7.63 -15.35
C LYS A 128 -13.95 -6.67 -14.29
N ALA A 129 -14.20 -6.93 -13.00
CA ALA A 129 -13.68 -6.13 -11.91
C ALA A 129 -12.14 -6.16 -11.85
N PHE A 130 -11.52 -7.32 -12.09
CA PHE A 130 -10.07 -7.43 -12.16
C PHE A 130 -9.46 -6.62 -13.31
N TYR A 131 -10.00 -6.72 -14.51
CA TYR A 131 -9.52 -5.96 -15.69
C TYR A 131 -9.81 -4.45 -15.59
N ALA A 132 -10.78 -4.04 -14.78
CA ALA A 132 -11.08 -2.64 -14.53
C ALA A 132 -10.04 -1.93 -13.65
N GLN A 133 -9.23 -2.67 -12.88
CA GLN A 133 -8.23 -2.09 -11.98
C GLN A 133 -7.18 -1.27 -12.75
N ASN A 134 -6.70 -0.20 -12.14
CA ASN A 134 -5.65 0.67 -12.68
C ASN A 134 -4.26 0.33 -12.16
N GLU A 135 -4.17 -0.45 -11.08
CA GLU A 135 -2.93 -0.92 -10.48
C GLU A 135 -3.08 -2.38 -10.08
N PHE A 136 -2.16 -3.23 -10.52
CA PHE A 136 -2.21 -4.68 -10.33
C PHE A 136 -1.28 -5.19 -9.24
N ASN A 137 -0.41 -4.33 -8.68
CA ASN A 137 0.36 -4.65 -7.48
C ASN A 137 -0.39 -4.15 -6.24
N ILE A 138 -0.88 -5.07 -5.42
CA ILE A 138 -1.62 -4.76 -4.18
C ILE A 138 -0.82 -3.86 -3.23
N TYR A 139 0.51 -4.05 -3.14
CA TYR A 139 1.33 -3.25 -2.23
C TYR A 139 1.62 -1.85 -2.77
N ALA A 140 1.58 -1.64 -4.09
CA ALA A 140 1.60 -0.30 -4.66
C ALA A 140 0.33 0.48 -4.32
N ARG A 141 -0.85 -0.16 -4.37
CA ARG A 141 -2.11 0.46 -3.91
C ARG A 141 -2.07 0.84 -2.44
N ARG A 142 -1.65 -0.10 -1.59
CA ARG A 142 -1.50 0.13 -0.14
C ARG A 142 -0.45 1.19 0.18
N ALA A 143 0.63 1.27 -0.61
CA ALA A 143 1.67 2.29 -0.45
C ALA A 143 1.12 3.70 -0.71
N TRP A 144 0.29 3.91 -1.73
CA TRP A 144 -0.38 5.19 -1.96
C TRP A 144 -1.24 5.62 -0.76
N LEU A 145 -2.03 4.70 -0.23
CA LEU A 145 -2.85 4.96 0.95
C LEU A 145 -1.98 5.26 2.18
N LEU A 146 -0.89 4.52 2.37
CA LEU A 146 0.03 4.70 3.50
C LEU A 146 0.79 6.04 3.42
N ILE A 147 1.13 6.52 2.22
CA ILE A 147 1.64 7.88 2.00
C ILE A 147 0.63 8.92 2.49
N GLY A 148 -0.63 8.82 2.09
CA GLY A 148 -1.66 9.75 2.54
C GLY A 148 -1.81 9.79 4.06
N LYS A 149 -1.83 8.62 4.70
CA LYS A 149 -1.86 8.48 6.16
C LYS A 149 -0.63 9.11 6.82
N SER A 150 0.57 8.82 6.33
CA SER A 150 1.81 9.33 6.92
C SER A 150 1.92 10.85 6.81
N ARG A 151 1.47 11.42 5.67
CA ARG A 151 1.42 12.87 5.47
C ARG A 151 0.44 13.55 6.42
N LEU A 152 -0.72 12.92 6.68
CA LEU A 152 -1.66 13.42 7.66
C LEU A 152 -1.03 13.46 9.06
N TRP A 153 -0.36 12.38 9.47
CA TRP A 153 0.37 12.34 10.75
C TRP A 153 1.49 13.36 10.84
N ALA A 154 2.15 13.69 9.74
CA ALA A 154 3.17 14.73 9.66
C ALA A 154 2.60 16.16 9.64
N GLY A 155 1.28 16.33 9.65
CA GLY A 155 0.62 17.64 9.57
C GLY A 155 0.59 18.23 8.15
N GLU A 156 0.91 17.45 7.13
CA GLU A 156 0.96 17.87 5.72
C GLU A 156 -0.41 17.72 5.04
N PHE A 157 -1.43 18.46 5.51
CA PHE A 157 -2.82 18.29 5.10
C PHE A 157 -3.05 18.33 3.59
N GLY A 158 -2.46 19.31 2.89
CA GLY A 158 -2.64 19.46 1.43
C GLY A 158 -2.14 18.25 0.66
N GLN A 159 -0.97 17.75 1.03
CA GLN A 159 -0.35 16.58 0.38
C GLN A 159 -1.03 15.27 0.81
N ALA A 160 -1.48 15.17 2.08
CA ALA A 160 -2.27 14.05 2.56
C ALA A 160 -3.58 13.93 1.76
N ARG A 161 -4.28 15.05 1.56
CA ARG A 161 -5.51 15.11 0.76
C ARG A 161 -5.26 14.64 -0.66
N GLN A 162 -4.24 15.15 -1.34
CA GLN A 162 -3.91 14.74 -2.71
C GLN A 162 -3.67 13.24 -2.83
N ALA A 163 -2.90 12.65 -1.92
CA ALA A 163 -2.61 11.21 -1.93
C ALA A 163 -3.88 10.37 -1.63
N ILE A 164 -4.72 10.81 -0.69
CA ILE A 164 -5.98 10.14 -0.35
C ILE A 164 -7.00 10.26 -1.49
N ASP A 165 -7.16 11.44 -2.12
CA ASP A 165 -8.06 11.66 -3.26
C ASP A 165 -7.63 10.82 -4.47
N PHE A 166 -6.32 10.71 -4.70
CA PHE A 166 -5.77 9.81 -5.71
C PHE A 166 -6.14 8.34 -5.41
N ALA A 167 -5.89 7.87 -4.18
CA ALA A 167 -6.22 6.49 -3.80
C ALA A 167 -7.72 6.21 -3.90
N MET A 168 -8.56 7.14 -3.48
CA MET A 168 -10.02 7.05 -3.53
C MET A 168 -10.52 6.90 -4.98
N THR A 169 -9.95 7.68 -5.91
CA THR A 169 -10.34 7.68 -7.32
C THR A 169 -9.78 6.49 -8.07
N GLN A 170 -8.48 6.23 -7.93
CA GLN A 170 -7.80 5.18 -8.71
C GLN A 170 -8.15 3.77 -8.24
N PHE A 171 -8.51 3.61 -6.97
CA PHE A 171 -8.81 2.31 -6.37
C PHE A 171 -10.28 2.18 -5.99
N ALA A 172 -11.17 2.95 -6.66
CA ALA A 172 -12.61 2.84 -6.47
C ALA A 172 -13.09 1.38 -6.64
N GLY A 173 -13.96 0.92 -5.74
CA GLY A 173 -14.44 -0.47 -5.72
C GLY A 173 -13.45 -1.50 -5.16
N LEU A 174 -12.26 -1.09 -4.70
CA LEU A 174 -11.29 -1.90 -3.99
C LEU A 174 -11.23 -1.51 -2.51
N ALA A 175 -10.63 -2.38 -1.68
CA ALA A 175 -10.51 -2.15 -0.25
C ALA A 175 -9.73 -0.87 0.07
N GLU A 176 -8.68 -0.59 -0.68
CA GLU A 176 -7.85 0.61 -0.51
C GLU A 176 -8.62 1.89 -0.83
N GLY A 177 -9.48 1.88 -1.86
CA GLY A 177 -10.34 3.02 -2.21
C GLY A 177 -11.43 3.26 -1.17
N TRP A 178 -11.99 2.19 -0.60
CA TRP A 178 -12.97 2.28 0.48
C TRP A 178 -12.31 2.85 1.76
N GLU A 179 -11.15 2.35 2.14
CA GLU A 179 -10.39 2.88 3.28
C GLU A 179 -9.97 4.34 3.08
N ALA A 180 -9.60 4.72 1.85
CA ALA A 180 -9.26 6.09 1.51
C ALA A 180 -10.41 7.07 1.78
N GLN A 181 -11.67 6.67 1.55
CA GLN A 181 -12.83 7.51 1.87
C GLN A 181 -12.98 7.79 3.37
N ILE A 182 -12.63 6.82 4.24
CA ILE A 182 -12.63 7.04 5.69
C ILE A 182 -11.52 8.03 6.09
N TRP A 183 -10.34 7.89 5.50
CA TRP A 183 -9.26 8.84 5.76
C TRP A 183 -9.57 10.23 5.21
N LYS A 184 -10.30 10.32 4.10
CA LYS A 184 -10.82 11.60 3.59
C LYS A 184 -11.77 12.24 4.58
N ALA A 185 -12.73 11.50 5.13
CA ALA A 185 -13.64 12.00 6.15
C ALA A 185 -12.88 12.53 7.39
N ARG A 186 -11.81 11.87 7.82
CA ARG A 186 -10.95 12.35 8.90
C ARG A 186 -10.28 13.69 8.58
N ILE A 187 -9.79 13.87 7.36
CA ILE A 187 -9.21 15.12 6.90
C ILE A 187 -10.30 16.21 6.90
N GLU A 188 -11.47 15.94 6.34
CA GLU A 188 -12.61 16.86 6.29
C GLU A 188 -13.03 17.30 7.70
N MET A 189 -13.09 16.40 8.67
CA MET A 189 -13.40 16.74 10.06
C MET A 189 -12.33 17.64 10.69
N LEU A 190 -11.05 17.37 10.45
CA LEU A 190 -9.94 18.20 10.97
C LEU A 190 -9.93 19.61 10.36
N GLU A 191 -10.45 19.76 9.16
CA GLU A 191 -10.60 21.04 8.45
C GLU A 191 -11.94 21.76 8.76
N GLY A 192 -12.76 21.17 9.64
CA GLY A 192 -14.05 21.74 10.03
C GLY A 192 -15.20 21.44 9.05
N GLN A 193 -14.97 20.63 8.01
CA GLN A 193 -15.98 20.20 7.03
C GLN A 193 -16.82 19.04 7.59
N THR A 194 -17.43 19.22 8.75
CA THR A 194 -18.09 18.15 9.51
C THR A 194 -19.29 17.54 8.79
N LEU A 195 -20.04 18.34 8.05
CA LEU A 195 -21.21 17.85 7.30
C LEU A 195 -20.77 16.92 6.16
N ASP A 196 -19.76 17.32 5.36
CA ASP A 196 -19.23 16.52 4.25
C ASP A 196 -18.68 15.19 4.76
N ALA A 197 -17.94 15.23 5.87
CA ALA A 197 -17.42 14.02 6.52
C ALA A 197 -18.55 13.08 6.97
N LYS A 198 -19.59 13.60 7.61
CA LYS A 198 -20.76 12.84 8.06
C LYS A 198 -21.48 12.18 6.90
N ASP A 199 -21.76 12.93 5.83
CA ASP A 199 -22.44 12.42 4.64
C ASP A 199 -21.61 11.33 3.95
N ARG A 200 -20.29 11.49 3.88
CA ARG A 200 -19.36 10.48 3.38
C ARG A 200 -19.42 9.20 4.19
N LEU A 201 -19.34 9.29 5.51
CA LEU A 201 -19.40 8.12 6.40
C LEU A 201 -20.76 7.42 6.32
N ALA A 202 -21.86 8.17 6.29
CA ALA A 202 -23.20 7.62 6.12
C ALA A 202 -23.31 6.86 4.78
N SER A 203 -22.78 7.41 3.69
CA SER A 203 -22.77 6.75 2.39
C SER A 203 -21.95 5.44 2.38
N LEU A 204 -20.83 5.41 3.11
CA LEU A 204 -20.00 4.21 3.25
C LEU A 204 -20.68 3.11 4.05
N ALA A 205 -21.49 3.46 5.04
CA ALA A 205 -22.22 2.50 5.86
C ALA A 205 -23.26 1.70 5.05
N VAL A 206 -23.84 2.31 4.01
CA VAL A 206 -24.85 1.71 3.13
C VAL A 206 -24.32 1.32 1.75
N ALA A 207 -23.02 1.48 1.51
CA ALA A 207 -22.41 1.19 0.22
C ALA A 207 -22.57 -0.29 -0.18
N PRO A 208 -22.89 -0.57 -1.46
CA PRO A 208 -23.07 -1.95 -1.96
C PRO A 208 -21.76 -2.77 -1.89
N TYR A 209 -20.63 -2.10 -1.98
CA TYR A 209 -19.32 -2.71 -1.75
C TYR A 209 -18.80 -2.29 -0.38
N ARG A 210 -18.61 -3.28 0.48
CA ARG A 210 -17.92 -3.12 1.77
C ARG A 210 -16.84 -4.18 1.87
N PRO A 211 -15.58 -3.81 2.13
CA PRO A 211 -14.51 -4.79 2.33
C PRO A 211 -14.87 -5.72 3.49
N LYS A 212 -14.61 -7.01 3.31
CA LYS A 212 -14.83 -8.01 4.36
C LYS A 212 -13.70 -7.95 5.39
N GLY A 213 -14.03 -8.02 6.66
CA GLY A 213 -13.06 -8.13 7.75
C GLY A 213 -13.37 -7.15 8.90
N LYS A 214 -13.09 -7.59 10.11
CA LYS A 214 -13.32 -6.81 11.35
C LYS A 214 -12.59 -5.46 11.32
N PHE A 215 -11.41 -5.41 10.72
CA PHE A 215 -10.64 -4.17 10.60
C PHE A 215 -11.44 -3.04 9.97
N TYR A 216 -12.11 -3.28 8.85
CA TYR A 216 -12.88 -2.24 8.16
C TYR A 216 -14.15 -1.84 8.94
N THR A 217 -14.74 -2.76 9.69
CA THR A 217 -15.85 -2.47 10.59
C THR A 217 -15.39 -1.54 11.71
N TYR A 218 -14.32 -1.90 12.41
CA TYR A 218 -13.76 -1.06 13.48
C TYR A 218 -13.27 0.30 12.97
N LEU A 219 -12.70 0.35 11.77
CA LEU A 219 -12.24 1.59 11.19
C LEU A 219 -13.39 2.57 10.94
N LEU A 220 -14.54 2.08 10.45
CA LEU A 220 -15.74 2.90 10.28
C LEU A 220 -16.33 3.30 11.64
N GLU A 221 -16.50 2.35 12.55
CA GLU A 221 -17.07 2.60 13.89
C GLU A 221 -16.21 3.53 14.74
N SER A 222 -14.90 3.62 14.52
CA SER A 222 -14.00 4.51 15.26
C SER A 222 -14.19 5.99 14.95
N ILE A 223 -15.12 6.35 14.07
CA ILE A 223 -15.33 7.72 13.60
C ILE A 223 -16.77 8.20 13.92
N TRP A 224 -17.66 7.26 14.23
CA TRP A 224 -19.00 7.58 14.74
C TRP A 224 -18.95 7.86 16.24
#